data_be0e96f148241fd304630f8c77bf6123
#
_entry.id   be0e96f148241fd304630f8c77bf6123
#
_cell.length_a   1.000
_cell.length_b   1.000
_cell.length_c   1.000
_cell.angle_alpha   90.00
_cell.angle_beta   90.00
_cell.angle_gamma   90.00
#
_symmetry.space_group_name_H-M   'P 1'
#
loop_
_entity.id
_entity.type
_entity.pdbx_description
1 polymer ?
#
loop_
_entity_poly.entity_id
_entity_poly.type
_entity_poly.pdbx_seq_one_letter_code
_entity_poly.pdbx_strand_id
1 'polypeptide(L)'
;NSMKKLLVLAIVLRLLVSAFLFHPDIKTYNFQASFLKKGVVNIYSYLVENKASLPLKDEFVYFPLTYFILGGYQMIASGILGSGFDLWLADAGASSVVNNPNIFKYLAILKFPYLILDVGIAFLLLSYFKDRKKGEKAITLWLFNPFTILIIYIFSNIDIFSVLLTLIAFLFIKREKLLKASVFLGLASCFKLYPLLFIPFLFLEGKDLKEKILVSVIPIFILLVVILPFWSPAFVQSALI
;
A
#
# COMPACT_ATOMS: atom_id res chain seq x y z
N ASN A 1 -28.86 12.45 2.29
CA ASN A 1 -28.15 13.71 2.02
C ASN A 1 -26.96 13.97 2.96
N SER A 2 -27.04 13.60 4.24
CA SER A 2 -25.97 13.85 5.22
C SER A 2 -24.69 13.04 4.90
N MET A 3 -24.81 11.73 4.65
CA MET A 3 -23.65 10.86 4.37
C MET A 3 -22.89 11.29 3.09
N LYS A 4 -23.60 11.72 2.04
CA LYS A 4 -22.93 12.24 0.82
C LYS A 4 -22.11 13.50 1.11
N LYS A 5 -22.63 14.41 1.93
CA LYS A 5 -21.89 15.63 2.34
C LYS A 5 -20.65 15.28 3.16
N LEU A 6 -20.76 14.33 4.09
CA LEU A 6 -19.61 13.86 4.88
C LEU A 6 -18.54 13.21 3.99
N LEU A 7 -18.94 12.39 3.03
CA LEU A 7 -18.01 11.77 2.08
C LEU A 7 -17.27 12.83 1.23
N VAL A 8 -18.00 13.80 0.68
CA VAL A 8 -17.40 14.89 -0.10
C VAL A 8 -16.41 15.69 0.76
N LEU A 9 -16.81 16.06 2.00
CA LEU A 9 -15.93 16.76 2.93
C LEU A 9 -14.67 15.95 3.23
N ALA A 10 -14.81 14.65 3.49
CA ALA A 10 -13.69 13.76 3.75
C ALA A 10 -12.74 13.64 2.55
N ILE A 11 -13.26 13.55 1.32
CA ILE A 11 -12.45 13.51 0.10
C ILE A 11 -11.71 14.82 -0.11
N VAL A 12 -12.40 15.98 0.03
CA VAL A 12 -11.76 17.30 -0.09
C VAL A 12 -10.64 17.46 0.94
N LEU A 13 -10.87 17.09 2.19
CA LEU A 13 -9.83 17.11 3.23
C LEU A 13 -8.61 16.28 2.83
N ARG A 14 -8.82 15.07 2.29
CA ARG A 14 -7.75 14.17 1.84
C ARG A 14 -6.95 14.72 0.67
N LEU A 15 -7.65 15.32 -0.29
CA LEU A 15 -7.00 15.98 -1.43
C LEU A 15 -6.11 17.15 -0.98
N LEU A 16 -6.60 17.97 -0.04
CA LEU A 16 -5.81 19.05 0.54
C LEU A 16 -4.59 18.51 1.29
N VAL A 17 -4.79 17.56 2.20
CA VAL A 17 -3.69 16.93 2.94
C VAL A 17 -2.68 16.26 1.99
N SER A 18 -3.17 15.58 0.94
CA SER A 18 -2.30 14.94 -0.06
C SER A 18 -1.41 15.94 -0.78
N ALA A 19 -1.96 17.07 -1.19
CA ALA A 19 -1.23 18.05 -1.99
C ALA A 19 -0.27 18.90 -1.14
N PHE A 20 -0.65 19.24 0.09
CA PHE A 20 0.07 20.24 0.89
C PHE A 20 1.00 19.66 1.95
N LEU A 21 0.83 18.39 2.35
CA LEU A 21 1.68 17.78 3.38
C LEU A 21 2.65 16.77 2.77
N PHE A 22 3.90 16.84 3.21
CA PHE A 22 5.02 16.07 2.69
C PHE A 22 5.75 15.33 3.82
N HIS A 23 6.08 14.06 3.57
CA HIS A 23 7.03 13.29 4.35
C HIS A 23 8.09 12.70 3.40
N PRO A 24 9.39 12.67 3.78
CA PRO A 24 10.46 12.19 2.91
C PRO A 24 10.27 10.77 2.36
N ASP A 25 9.65 9.89 3.12
CA ASP A 25 9.45 8.49 2.74
C ASP A 25 8.77 8.34 1.39
N ILE A 26 7.74 9.16 1.09
CA ILE A 26 7.05 9.07 -0.21
C ILE A 26 8.00 9.30 -1.38
N LYS A 27 8.98 10.19 -1.19
CA LYS A 27 10.00 10.47 -2.21
C LYS A 27 10.98 9.31 -2.31
N THR A 28 11.49 8.82 -1.19
CA THR A 28 12.51 7.77 -1.15
C THR A 28 12.03 6.49 -1.83
N TYR A 29 10.91 5.92 -1.42
CA TYR A 29 10.46 4.67 -2.04
C TYR A 29 9.89 4.86 -3.46
N ASN A 30 9.41 6.05 -3.81
CA ASN A 30 9.05 6.35 -5.20
C ASN A 30 10.29 6.57 -6.09
N PHE A 31 11.38 7.13 -5.56
CA PHE A 31 12.67 7.14 -6.25
C PHE A 31 13.14 5.72 -6.55
N GLN A 32 13.13 4.85 -5.55
CA GLN A 32 13.52 3.45 -5.72
C GLN A 32 12.60 2.73 -6.72
N ALA A 33 11.28 2.93 -6.65
CA ALA A 33 10.33 2.35 -7.59
C ALA A 33 10.48 2.86 -9.02
N SER A 34 11.05 4.05 -9.22
CA SER A 34 11.30 4.62 -10.55
C SER A 34 12.28 3.82 -11.39
N PHE A 35 13.10 2.96 -10.78
CA PHE A 35 14.01 2.08 -11.52
C PHE A 35 13.30 0.98 -12.31
N LEU A 36 12.03 0.67 -11.98
CA LEU A 36 11.24 -0.30 -12.75
C LEU A 36 11.13 0.09 -14.23
N LYS A 37 10.90 1.37 -14.53
CA LYS A 37 10.84 1.88 -15.92
C LYS A 37 12.18 1.82 -16.66
N LYS A 38 13.28 1.66 -15.91
CA LYS A 38 14.64 1.44 -16.45
C LYS A 38 14.97 -0.04 -16.64
N GLY A 39 13.99 -0.95 -16.43
CA GLY A 39 14.14 -2.39 -16.56
C GLY A 39 14.76 -3.10 -15.35
N VAL A 40 14.93 -2.41 -14.23
CA VAL A 40 15.43 -3.03 -13.00
C VAL A 40 14.35 -3.90 -12.38
N VAL A 41 14.50 -5.22 -12.43
CA VAL A 41 13.53 -6.17 -11.86
C VAL A 41 13.84 -6.44 -10.38
N ASN A 42 15.10 -6.65 -10.02
CA ASN A 42 15.51 -6.87 -8.63
C ASN A 42 16.09 -5.58 -8.04
N ILE A 43 15.21 -4.83 -7.37
CA ILE A 43 15.59 -3.55 -6.76
C ILE A 43 16.59 -3.72 -5.61
N TYR A 44 16.51 -4.80 -4.85
CA TYR A 44 17.35 -5.02 -3.67
C TYR A 44 18.82 -5.14 -4.06
N SER A 45 19.16 -6.06 -4.97
CA SER A 45 20.52 -6.23 -5.47
C SER A 45 21.00 -4.96 -6.17
N TYR A 46 20.14 -4.32 -6.98
CA TYR A 46 20.48 -3.09 -7.68
C TYR A 46 20.90 -1.96 -6.74
N LEU A 47 20.15 -1.72 -5.65
CA LEU A 47 20.47 -0.66 -4.69
C LEU A 47 21.79 -0.92 -3.95
N VAL A 48 22.08 -2.17 -3.61
CA VAL A 48 23.33 -2.54 -2.94
C VAL A 48 24.53 -2.33 -3.90
N GLU A 49 24.43 -2.82 -5.13
CA GLU A 49 25.49 -2.73 -6.14
C GLU A 49 25.80 -1.29 -6.56
N ASN A 50 24.79 -0.42 -6.58
CA ASN A 50 24.90 0.96 -7.04
C ASN A 50 24.92 1.99 -5.92
N LYS A 51 24.96 1.58 -4.64
CA LYS A 51 24.81 2.46 -3.45
C LYS A 51 25.71 3.69 -3.48
N ALA A 52 26.94 3.56 -3.99
CA ALA A 52 27.91 4.66 -4.05
C ALA A 52 27.52 5.77 -5.05
N SER A 53 26.87 5.41 -6.15
CA SER A 53 26.49 6.32 -7.24
C SER A 53 25.09 6.92 -7.12
N LEU A 54 24.24 6.37 -6.22
CA LEU A 54 22.88 6.82 -6.06
C LEU A 54 22.78 8.06 -5.16
N PRO A 55 21.91 9.03 -5.50
CA PRO A 55 21.70 10.24 -4.70
C PRO A 55 21.00 9.95 -3.37
N LEU A 56 20.08 8.98 -3.34
CA LEU A 56 19.42 8.45 -2.15
C LEU A 56 19.94 7.04 -1.91
N LYS A 57 20.49 6.81 -0.72
CA LYS A 57 21.24 5.58 -0.37
C LYS A 57 20.45 4.63 0.52
N ASP A 58 19.16 4.93 0.73
CA ASP A 58 18.28 4.13 1.57
C ASP A 58 17.99 2.77 0.93
N GLU A 59 17.79 1.77 1.75
CA GLU A 59 17.41 0.43 1.33
C GLU A 59 15.90 0.36 1.05
N PHE A 60 15.48 -0.53 0.15
CA PHE A 60 14.05 -0.74 -0.12
C PHE A 60 13.47 -1.72 0.89
N VAL A 61 12.79 -1.20 1.89
CA VAL A 61 12.30 -1.94 3.08
C VAL A 61 10.95 -2.66 2.88
N TYR A 62 10.41 -2.64 1.68
CA TYR A 62 9.12 -3.27 1.38
C TYR A 62 9.30 -4.55 0.58
N PHE A 63 8.26 -5.40 0.54
CA PHE A 63 8.24 -6.60 -0.27
C PHE A 63 8.11 -6.28 -1.78
N PRO A 64 8.49 -7.23 -2.65
CA PRO A 64 8.59 -7.00 -4.10
C PRO A 64 7.31 -6.45 -4.73
N LEU A 65 6.13 -6.89 -4.28
CA LEU A 65 4.85 -6.43 -4.82
C LEU A 65 4.68 -4.92 -4.70
N THR A 66 5.16 -4.31 -3.62
CA THR A 66 5.16 -2.86 -3.44
C THR A 66 5.97 -2.14 -4.52
N TYR A 67 7.16 -2.66 -4.83
CA TYR A 67 8.02 -2.12 -5.88
C TYR A 67 7.33 -2.09 -7.24
N PHE A 68 6.72 -3.21 -7.63
CA PHE A 68 6.03 -3.31 -8.92
C PHE A 68 4.77 -2.44 -8.99
N ILE A 69 4.01 -2.32 -7.90
CA ILE A 69 2.81 -1.47 -7.87
C ILE A 69 3.20 0.01 -7.97
N LEU A 70 4.15 0.47 -7.18
CA LEU A 70 4.58 1.87 -7.21
C LEU A 70 5.23 2.24 -8.55
N GLY A 71 6.15 1.40 -9.04
CA GLY A 71 6.81 1.62 -10.32
C GLY A 71 5.85 1.55 -11.50
N GLY A 72 4.95 0.55 -11.50
CA GLY A 72 3.91 0.41 -12.53
C GLY A 72 2.95 1.61 -12.53
N TYR A 73 2.55 2.09 -11.36
CA TYR A 73 1.72 3.29 -11.26
C TYR A 73 2.43 4.54 -11.82
N GLN A 74 3.73 4.72 -11.50
CA GLN A 74 4.51 5.84 -12.06
C GLN A 74 4.60 5.77 -13.59
N MET A 75 4.75 4.58 -14.16
CA MET A 75 4.76 4.40 -15.61
C MET A 75 3.41 4.84 -16.24
N ILE A 76 2.29 4.47 -15.63
CA ILE A 76 0.95 4.88 -16.07
C ILE A 76 0.78 6.40 -15.93
N ALA A 77 1.21 6.98 -14.81
CA ALA A 77 1.08 8.40 -14.51
C ALA A 77 2.13 9.30 -15.19
N SER A 78 3.07 8.73 -15.94
CA SER A 78 4.24 9.44 -16.50
C SER A 78 3.88 10.66 -17.33
N GLY A 79 2.82 10.57 -18.15
CA GLY A 79 2.35 11.69 -18.98
C GLY A 79 1.87 12.89 -18.16
N ILE A 80 1.27 12.65 -16.98
CA ILE A 80 0.80 13.71 -16.08
C ILE A 80 1.94 14.25 -15.21
N LEU A 81 2.83 13.37 -14.75
CA LEU A 81 3.98 13.73 -13.94
C LEU A 81 4.95 14.65 -14.70
N GLY A 82 5.23 14.34 -15.96
CA GLY A 82 6.10 15.14 -16.82
C GLY A 82 7.60 14.88 -16.57
N SER A 83 8.46 15.46 -17.42
CA SER A 83 9.90 15.19 -17.46
C SER A 83 10.68 15.63 -16.21
N GLY A 84 10.20 16.63 -15.48
CA GLY A 84 10.86 17.12 -14.25
C GLY A 84 10.67 16.21 -13.04
N PHE A 85 9.78 15.21 -13.11
CA PHE A 85 9.48 14.35 -11.98
C PHE A 85 10.67 13.50 -11.53
N ASP A 86 11.40 12.92 -12.49
CA ASP A 86 12.56 12.07 -12.16
C ASP A 86 13.70 12.87 -11.55
N LEU A 87 13.91 14.11 -12.02
CA LEU A 87 14.89 15.01 -11.43
C LEU A 87 14.50 15.36 -9.99
N TRP A 88 13.22 15.63 -9.75
CA TRP A 88 12.72 15.88 -8.39
C TRP A 88 12.90 14.64 -7.49
N LEU A 89 12.63 13.44 -7.96
CA LEU A 89 12.85 12.21 -7.19
C LEU A 89 14.33 12.00 -6.84
N ALA A 90 15.23 12.28 -7.76
CA ALA A 90 16.67 12.08 -7.59
C ALA A 90 17.35 13.19 -6.78
N ASP A 91 16.69 14.30 -6.52
CA ASP A 91 17.28 15.41 -5.77
C ASP A 91 17.28 15.10 -4.27
N ALA A 92 18.46 14.99 -3.66
CA ALA A 92 18.63 14.74 -2.23
C ALA A 92 18.53 16.02 -1.37
N GLY A 93 18.48 17.20 -1.98
CA GLY A 93 18.43 18.48 -1.28
C GLY A 93 17.05 18.77 -0.67
N ALA A 94 16.96 18.95 0.64
CA ALA A 94 15.69 19.21 1.32
C ALA A 94 15.00 20.50 0.82
N SER A 95 15.77 21.57 0.57
CA SER A 95 15.25 22.85 0.10
C SER A 95 14.69 22.77 -1.33
N SER A 96 15.37 22.07 -2.24
CA SER A 96 14.95 21.92 -3.62
C SER A 96 13.71 21.02 -3.75
N VAL A 97 13.50 20.09 -2.83
CA VAL A 97 12.30 19.26 -2.77
C VAL A 97 11.07 20.13 -2.52
N VAL A 98 11.13 21.01 -1.51
CA VAL A 98 10.00 21.85 -1.09
C VAL A 98 9.75 23.02 -2.04
N ASN A 99 10.81 23.57 -2.63
CA ASN A 99 10.73 24.71 -3.53
C ASN A 99 10.40 24.35 -4.99
N ASN A 100 10.17 23.06 -5.30
CA ASN A 100 9.81 22.65 -6.63
C ASN A 100 8.40 23.17 -6.99
N PRO A 101 8.23 23.90 -8.10
CA PRO A 101 6.94 24.51 -8.47
C PRO A 101 5.85 23.45 -8.74
N ASN A 102 6.23 22.21 -9.02
CA ASN A 102 5.31 21.10 -9.27
C ASN A 102 5.07 20.20 -8.03
N ILE A 103 5.58 20.58 -6.85
CA ILE A 103 5.51 19.73 -5.64
C ILE A 103 4.07 19.29 -5.33
N PHE A 104 3.12 20.20 -5.37
CA PHE A 104 1.71 19.90 -5.07
C PHE A 104 1.12 18.90 -6.06
N LYS A 105 1.45 19.05 -7.35
CA LYS A 105 1.05 18.12 -8.40
C LYS A 105 1.64 16.73 -8.16
N TYR A 106 2.94 16.65 -7.87
CA TYR A 106 3.61 15.38 -7.65
C TYR A 106 3.03 14.65 -6.44
N LEU A 107 2.86 15.35 -5.32
CA LEU A 107 2.28 14.77 -4.11
C LEU A 107 0.84 14.29 -4.32
N ALA A 108 0.01 15.12 -4.98
CA ALA A 108 -1.38 14.76 -5.26
C ALA A 108 -1.47 13.50 -6.13
N ILE A 109 -0.65 13.42 -7.20
CA ILE A 109 -0.64 12.26 -8.10
C ILE A 109 -0.11 11.02 -7.38
N LEU A 110 1.02 11.10 -6.69
CA LEU A 110 1.59 9.96 -5.98
C LEU A 110 0.66 9.40 -4.90
N LYS A 111 -0.14 10.26 -4.26
CA LYS A 111 -1.09 9.87 -3.21
C LYS A 111 -2.49 9.50 -3.74
N PHE A 112 -2.75 9.69 -5.02
CA PHE A 112 -4.05 9.37 -5.60
C PHE A 112 -4.46 7.89 -5.45
N PRO A 113 -3.58 6.89 -5.64
CA PRO A 113 -3.92 5.49 -5.35
C PRO A 113 -4.34 5.28 -3.89
N TYR A 114 -3.70 5.95 -2.94
CA TYR A 114 -4.05 5.86 -1.52
C TYR A 114 -5.47 6.37 -1.27
N LEU A 115 -5.89 7.44 -1.94
CA LEU A 115 -7.25 7.95 -1.86
C LEU A 115 -8.28 6.91 -2.35
N ILE A 116 -8.00 6.24 -3.46
CA ILE A 116 -8.87 5.19 -4.00
C ILE A 116 -9.01 4.04 -2.99
N LEU A 117 -7.90 3.58 -2.42
CA LEU A 117 -7.89 2.48 -1.44
C LEU A 117 -8.60 2.87 -0.15
N ASP A 118 -8.37 4.09 0.35
CA ASP A 118 -8.95 4.61 1.58
C ASP A 118 -10.47 4.75 1.48
N VAL A 119 -10.95 5.33 0.38
CA VAL A 119 -12.40 5.42 0.08
C VAL A 119 -12.97 4.01 -0.12
N GLY A 120 -12.21 3.11 -0.76
CA GLY A 120 -12.58 1.70 -0.90
C GLY A 120 -12.77 1.02 0.47
N ILE A 121 -11.83 1.22 1.40
CA ILE A 121 -11.96 0.71 2.79
C ILE A 121 -13.21 1.27 3.46
N ALA A 122 -13.47 2.58 3.31
CA ALA A 122 -14.65 3.21 3.89
C ALA A 122 -15.95 2.55 3.41
N PHE A 123 -16.08 2.26 2.10
CA PHE A 123 -17.24 1.55 1.55
C PHE A 123 -17.30 0.08 1.97
N LEU A 124 -16.16 -0.60 2.09
CA LEU A 124 -16.11 -1.97 2.60
C LEU A 124 -16.58 -2.03 4.06
N LEU A 125 -16.16 -1.07 4.90
CA LEU A 125 -16.63 -0.95 6.26
C LEU A 125 -18.15 -0.72 6.33
N LEU A 126 -18.70 0.13 5.45
CA LEU A 126 -20.14 0.33 5.35
C LEU A 126 -20.87 -0.98 5.03
N SER A 127 -20.32 -1.77 4.10
CA SER A 127 -20.91 -3.05 3.67
C SER A 127 -20.70 -4.20 4.65
N TYR A 128 -19.72 -4.07 5.54
CA TYR A 128 -19.40 -5.12 6.51
C TYR A 128 -20.50 -5.30 7.56
N PHE A 129 -21.16 -4.23 7.97
CA PHE A 129 -22.22 -4.26 8.97
C PHE A 129 -23.60 -4.47 8.31
N LYS A 130 -24.39 -5.43 8.84
CA LYS A 130 -25.79 -5.60 8.43
C LYS A 130 -26.67 -4.41 8.88
N ASP A 131 -26.34 -3.89 10.05
CA ASP A 131 -26.99 -2.68 10.60
C ASP A 131 -26.41 -1.43 9.94
N ARG A 132 -27.25 -0.73 9.20
CA ARG A 132 -26.88 0.48 8.48
C ARG A 132 -26.30 1.59 9.41
N LYS A 133 -26.86 1.76 10.61
CA LYS A 133 -26.36 2.78 11.56
C LYS A 133 -24.96 2.45 12.04
N LYS A 134 -24.66 1.16 12.29
CA LYS A 134 -23.30 0.71 12.64
C LYS A 134 -22.34 0.93 11.47
N GLY A 135 -22.75 0.64 10.25
CA GLY A 135 -21.96 0.90 9.05
C GLY A 135 -21.67 2.39 8.84
N GLU A 136 -22.68 3.25 8.99
CA GLU A 136 -22.53 4.71 8.90
C GLU A 136 -21.62 5.26 10.00
N LYS A 137 -21.66 4.71 11.20
CA LYS A 137 -20.73 5.06 12.29
C LYS A 137 -19.30 4.61 11.95
N ALA A 138 -19.12 3.40 11.46
CA ALA A 138 -17.81 2.86 11.10
C ALA A 138 -17.14 3.66 9.99
N ILE A 139 -17.86 3.99 8.90
CA ILE A 139 -17.32 4.82 7.80
C ILE A 139 -16.99 6.23 8.30
N THR A 140 -17.81 6.83 9.16
CA THR A 140 -17.55 8.16 9.71
C THR A 140 -16.31 8.14 10.58
N LEU A 141 -16.17 7.17 11.47
CA LEU A 141 -14.98 6.99 12.30
C LEU A 141 -13.72 6.79 11.45
N TRP A 142 -13.79 5.99 10.40
CA TRP A 142 -12.66 5.79 9.49
C TRP A 142 -12.28 7.08 8.78
N LEU A 143 -13.25 7.75 8.16
CA LEU A 143 -13.04 8.93 7.33
C LEU A 143 -12.54 10.15 8.12
N PHE A 144 -12.91 10.29 9.38
CA PHE A 144 -12.54 11.46 10.20
C PHE A 144 -11.58 11.11 11.34
N ASN A 145 -11.00 9.90 11.33
CA ASN A 145 -9.93 9.56 12.27
C ASN A 145 -8.65 10.31 11.87
N PRO A 146 -8.16 11.22 12.73
CA PRO A 146 -6.95 11.98 12.42
C PRO A 146 -5.72 11.09 12.27
N PHE A 147 -5.66 9.96 12.99
CA PHE A 147 -4.56 9.01 12.88
C PHE A 147 -4.53 8.33 11.51
N THR A 148 -5.69 7.93 10.97
CA THR A 148 -5.80 7.38 9.62
C THR A 148 -5.31 8.38 8.57
N ILE A 149 -5.73 9.65 8.69
CA ILE A 149 -5.30 10.73 7.80
C ILE A 149 -3.79 10.95 7.90
N LEU A 150 -3.23 10.99 9.12
CA LEU A 150 -1.81 11.13 9.37
C LEU A 150 -1.00 10.02 8.68
N ILE A 151 -1.34 8.77 8.93
CA ILE A 151 -0.59 7.61 8.42
C ILE A 151 -0.70 7.50 6.88
N ILE A 152 -1.89 7.65 6.31
CA ILE A 152 -2.12 7.44 4.89
C ILE A 152 -1.63 8.61 4.05
N TYR A 153 -1.86 9.85 4.48
CA TYR A 153 -1.65 11.01 3.62
C TYR A 153 -0.45 11.88 4.01
N ILE A 154 -0.01 11.87 5.26
CA ILE A 154 1.22 12.57 5.66
C ILE A 154 2.40 11.64 5.49
N PHE A 155 2.41 10.49 6.15
CA PHE A 155 3.47 9.50 6.02
C PHE A 155 3.41 8.70 4.70
N SER A 156 2.24 8.68 4.04
CA SER A 156 2.02 7.91 2.79
C SER A 156 2.37 6.44 2.94
N ASN A 157 1.91 5.84 4.05
CA ASN A 157 2.28 4.49 4.42
C ASN A 157 1.60 3.45 3.50
N ILE A 158 2.39 2.54 2.96
CA ILE A 158 2.00 1.45 2.06
C ILE A 158 1.06 0.43 2.73
N ASP A 159 0.99 0.40 4.05
CA ASP A 159 0.17 -0.55 4.79
C ASP A 159 -1.31 -0.53 4.40
N ILE A 160 -1.79 0.57 3.82
CA ILE A 160 -3.18 0.68 3.34
C ILE A 160 -3.55 -0.42 2.32
N PHE A 161 -2.60 -0.88 1.49
CA PHE A 161 -2.82 -2.00 0.57
C PHE A 161 -3.12 -3.30 1.33
N SER A 162 -2.29 -3.58 2.34
CA SER A 162 -2.46 -4.75 3.20
C SER A 162 -3.76 -4.68 4.00
N VAL A 163 -4.11 -3.49 4.54
CA VAL A 163 -5.36 -3.27 5.28
C VAL A 163 -6.59 -3.52 4.41
N LEU A 164 -6.61 -2.98 3.19
CA LEU A 164 -7.72 -3.19 2.26
C LEU A 164 -7.93 -4.68 1.96
N LEU A 165 -6.86 -5.38 1.58
CA LEU A 165 -6.92 -6.80 1.23
C LEU A 165 -7.32 -7.67 2.43
N THR A 166 -6.82 -7.35 3.62
CA THR A 166 -7.20 -8.03 4.87
C THR A 166 -8.69 -7.83 5.18
N LEU A 167 -9.21 -6.61 4.98
CA LEU A 167 -10.64 -6.33 5.18
C LEU A 167 -11.51 -7.07 4.16
N ILE A 168 -11.07 -7.18 2.90
CA ILE A 168 -11.73 -8.00 1.88
C ILE A 168 -11.74 -9.48 2.32
N ALA A 169 -10.64 -9.98 2.86
CA ALA A 169 -10.57 -11.34 3.38
C ALA A 169 -11.61 -11.56 4.49
N PHE A 170 -11.74 -10.64 5.45
CA PHE A 170 -12.75 -10.73 6.50
C PHE A 170 -14.19 -10.70 5.97
N LEU A 171 -14.45 -9.94 4.90
CA LEU A 171 -15.75 -9.99 4.24
C LEU A 171 -16.02 -11.36 3.60
N PHE A 172 -15.01 -12.01 3.06
CA PHE A 172 -15.16 -13.36 2.52
C PHE A 172 -15.32 -14.41 3.63
N ILE A 173 -14.64 -14.29 4.77
CA ILE A 173 -14.87 -15.14 5.95
C ILE A 173 -16.34 -15.03 6.36
N LYS A 174 -16.84 -13.80 6.54
CA LYS A 174 -18.24 -13.56 6.91
C LYS A 174 -19.27 -14.13 5.94
N ARG A 175 -18.87 -14.31 4.67
CA ARG A 175 -19.69 -14.93 3.61
C ARG A 175 -19.42 -16.42 3.43
N GLU A 176 -18.71 -17.06 4.36
CA GLU A 176 -18.30 -18.46 4.32
C GLU A 176 -17.52 -18.87 3.06
N LYS A 177 -16.80 -17.93 2.45
CA LYS A 177 -15.97 -18.15 1.25
C LYS A 177 -14.49 -18.21 1.63
N LEU A 178 -14.12 -19.22 2.42
CA LEU A 178 -12.82 -19.31 3.08
C LEU A 178 -11.63 -19.36 2.10
N LEU A 179 -11.78 -20.06 0.96
CA LEU A 179 -10.72 -20.10 -0.06
C LEU A 179 -10.43 -18.69 -0.65
N LYS A 180 -11.46 -17.89 -0.87
CA LYS A 180 -11.26 -16.50 -1.32
C LYS A 180 -10.62 -15.65 -0.24
N ALA A 181 -11.06 -15.80 1.02
CA ALA A 181 -10.45 -15.14 2.15
C ALA A 181 -8.95 -15.45 2.26
N SER A 182 -8.59 -16.72 2.12
CA SER A 182 -7.23 -17.23 2.13
C SER A 182 -6.35 -16.58 1.04
N VAL A 183 -6.86 -16.48 -0.19
CA VAL A 183 -6.16 -15.80 -1.29
C VAL A 183 -5.92 -14.32 -0.97
N PHE A 184 -6.93 -13.60 -0.46
CA PHE A 184 -6.78 -12.19 -0.13
C PHE A 184 -5.84 -11.96 1.07
N LEU A 185 -5.80 -12.86 2.07
CA LEU A 185 -4.80 -12.80 3.13
C LEU A 185 -3.39 -13.03 2.59
N GLY A 186 -3.21 -13.98 1.66
CA GLY A 186 -1.94 -14.19 0.99
C GLY A 186 -1.46 -12.96 0.22
N LEU A 187 -2.34 -12.33 -0.55
CA LEU A 187 -2.03 -11.09 -1.25
C LEU A 187 -1.72 -9.94 -0.29
N ALA A 188 -2.46 -9.83 0.82
CA ALA A 188 -2.19 -8.83 1.86
C ALA A 188 -0.79 -9.02 2.47
N SER A 189 -0.39 -10.29 2.67
CA SER A 189 0.91 -10.65 3.23
C SER A 189 2.07 -10.30 2.31
N CYS A 190 1.83 -10.13 1.00
CA CYS A 190 2.84 -9.66 0.05
C CYS A 190 3.21 -8.17 0.21
N PHE A 191 2.52 -7.44 1.09
CA PHE A 191 2.88 -6.08 1.49
C PHE A 191 3.48 -6.03 2.90
N LYS A 192 2.89 -6.78 3.85
CA LYS A 192 3.30 -6.88 5.25
C LYS A 192 2.96 -8.26 5.80
N LEU A 193 3.75 -8.77 6.72
CA LEU A 193 3.57 -10.13 7.26
C LEU A 193 2.38 -10.28 8.23
N TYR A 194 1.91 -9.19 8.84
CA TYR A 194 0.87 -9.28 9.89
C TYR A 194 -0.43 -9.99 9.46
N PRO A 195 -0.88 -9.96 8.17
CA PRO A 195 -2.07 -10.71 7.77
C PRO A 195 -1.96 -12.22 8.00
N LEU A 196 -0.74 -12.78 8.01
CA LEU A 196 -0.54 -14.20 8.33
C LEU A 196 -0.98 -14.56 9.75
N LEU A 197 -1.04 -13.59 10.68
CA LEU A 197 -1.56 -13.80 12.03
C LEU A 197 -3.04 -14.19 12.04
N PHE A 198 -3.76 -14.00 10.95
CA PHE A 198 -5.16 -14.40 10.81
C PHE A 198 -5.35 -15.83 10.27
N ILE A 199 -4.28 -16.53 9.89
CA ILE A 199 -4.35 -17.93 9.44
C ILE A 199 -5.00 -18.86 10.50
N PRO A 200 -4.69 -18.76 11.80
CA PRO A 200 -5.36 -19.59 12.80
C PRO A 200 -6.89 -19.42 12.81
N PHE A 201 -7.39 -18.23 12.55
CA PHE A 201 -8.84 -17.99 12.45
C PHE A 201 -9.43 -18.65 11.22
N LEU A 202 -8.76 -18.60 10.05
CA LEU A 202 -9.19 -19.34 8.87
C LEU A 202 -9.22 -20.87 9.13
N PHE A 203 -8.19 -21.39 9.81
CA PHE A 203 -8.12 -22.80 10.16
C PHE A 203 -9.31 -23.22 11.04
N LEU A 204 -9.68 -22.41 12.03
CA LEU A 204 -10.81 -22.71 12.92
C LEU A 204 -12.17 -22.69 12.20
N GLU A 205 -12.33 -21.83 11.20
CA GLU A 205 -13.57 -21.72 10.42
C GLU A 205 -13.74 -22.82 9.35
N GLY A 206 -12.68 -23.57 9.02
CA GLY A 206 -12.71 -24.66 8.03
C GLY A 206 -13.62 -25.81 8.47
N LYS A 207 -14.40 -26.36 7.54
CA LYS A 207 -15.41 -27.39 7.80
C LYS A 207 -14.80 -28.77 8.04
N ASP A 208 -13.78 -29.11 7.28
CA ASP A 208 -13.06 -30.38 7.38
C ASP A 208 -11.55 -30.16 7.38
N LEU A 209 -10.77 -31.23 7.64
CA LEU A 209 -9.31 -31.13 7.73
C LEU A 209 -8.69 -30.69 6.41
N LYS A 210 -9.24 -31.10 5.27
CA LYS A 210 -8.74 -30.72 3.94
C LYS A 210 -8.90 -29.22 3.70
N GLU A 211 -10.07 -28.66 3.98
CA GLU A 211 -10.32 -27.22 3.85
C GLU A 211 -9.43 -26.44 4.83
N LYS A 212 -9.31 -26.89 6.09
CA LYS A 212 -8.42 -26.28 7.11
C LYS A 212 -6.98 -26.17 6.65
N ILE A 213 -6.44 -27.26 6.12
CA ILE A 213 -5.07 -27.26 5.58
C ILE A 213 -4.97 -26.32 4.38
N LEU A 214 -5.90 -26.40 3.44
CA LEU A 214 -5.86 -25.64 2.20
C LEU A 214 -5.90 -24.12 2.46
N VAL A 215 -6.82 -23.66 3.32
CA VAL A 215 -6.94 -22.23 3.65
C VAL A 215 -5.74 -21.69 4.41
N SER A 216 -5.02 -22.55 5.12
CA SER A 216 -3.80 -22.17 5.85
C SER A 216 -2.56 -22.14 4.96
N VAL A 217 -2.47 -23.04 3.98
CA VAL A 217 -1.31 -23.14 3.08
C VAL A 217 -1.34 -22.07 1.99
N ILE A 218 -2.52 -21.74 1.46
CA ILE A 218 -2.65 -20.77 0.35
C ILE A 218 -1.99 -19.41 0.66
N PRO A 219 -2.20 -18.75 1.82
CA PRO A 219 -1.57 -17.45 2.09
C PRO A 219 -0.05 -17.54 2.09
N ILE A 220 0.49 -18.57 2.68
CA ILE A 220 1.94 -18.81 2.76
C ILE A 220 2.50 -19.07 1.36
N PHE A 221 1.82 -19.92 0.57
CA PHE A 221 2.22 -20.22 -0.81
C PHE A 221 2.26 -18.97 -1.68
N ILE A 222 1.22 -18.11 -1.62
CA ILE A 222 1.19 -16.86 -2.38
C ILE A 222 2.35 -15.96 -1.98
N LEU A 223 2.61 -15.78 -0.68
CA LEU A 223 3.74 -15.00 -0.20
C LEU A 223 5.07 -15.56 -0.75
N LEU A 224 5.29 -16.87 -0.63
CA LEU A 224 6.51 -17.50 -1.11
C LEU A 224 6.72 -17.32 -2.62
N VAL A 225 5.68 -17.46 -3.43
CA VAL A 225 5.75 -17.23 -4.89
C VAL A 225 6.21 -15.81 -5.19
N VAL A 226 5.79 -14.82 -4.39
CA VAL A 226 6.16 -13.42 -4.61
C VAL A 226 7.58 -13.10 -4.13
N ILE A 227 8.05 -13.68 -3.03
CA ILE A 227 9.34 -13.31 -2.44
C ILE A 227 10.51 -14.17 -2.93
N LEU A 228 10.28 -15.45 -3.24
CA LEU A 228 11.37 -16.37 -3.61
C LEU A 228 12.19 -15.93 -4.83
N PRO A 229 11.62 -15.34 -5.90
CA PRO A 229 12.41 -14.83 -7.02
C PRO A 229 13.42 -13.74 -6.65
N PHE A 230 13.20 -13.06 -5.52
CA PHE A 230 14.04 -11.96 -5.02
C PHE A 230 14.92 -12.36 -3.84
N TRP A 231 14.84 -13.62 -3.41
CA TRP A 231 15.58 -14.11 -2.26
C TRP A 231 17.08 -13.97 -2.46
N SER A 232 17.69 -13.08 -1.69
CA SER A 232 19.10 -12.75 -1.73
C SER A 232 19.52 -12.15 -0.39
N PRO A 233 20.82 -12.10 -0.05
CA PRO A 233 21.28 -11.38 1.13
C PRO A 233 20.79 -9.93 1.19
N ALA A 234 20.78 -9.23 0.04
CA ALA A 234 20.27 -7.87 -0.06
C ALA A 234 18.78 -7.78 0.29
N PHE A 235 17.93 -8.69 -0.21
CA PHE A 235 16.50 -8.73 0.14
C PHE A 235 16.29 -9.02 1.63
N VAL A 236 16.99 -10.02 2.17
CA VAL A 236 16.86 -10.39 3.59
C VAL A 236 17.23 -9.23 4.50
N GLN A 237 18.36 -8.58 4.23
CA GLN A 237 18.82 -7.42 5.00
C GLN A 237 17.88 -6.24 4.92
N SER A 238 17.33 -5.93 3.74
CA SER A 238 16.52 -4.73 3.52
C SER A 238 15.05 -4.89 3.93
N ALA A 239 14.46 -6.06 3.72
CA ALA A 239 13.00 -6.22 3.83
C ALA A 239 12.55 -7.16 4.96
N LEU A 240 13.46 -7.95 5.56
CA LEU A 240 13.12 -8.92 6.62
C LEU A 240 13.77 -8.62 7.97
N ILE A 241 14.89 -7.88 8.01
CA ILE A 241 15.61 -7.48 9.23
C ILE A 241 15.44 -5.98 9.47
#